data_5ae77ce47aa2586127338863c4a3ed5f
#
_entry.id   5ae77ce47aa2586127338863c4a3ed5f
#
_cell.length_a   1.000
_cell.length_b   1.000
_cell.length_c   1.000
_cell.angle_alpha   90.00
_cell.angle_beta   90.00
_cell.angle_gamma   90.00
#
_symmetry.space_group_name_H-M   'P 1'
#
loop_
_entity.id
_entity.type
_entity.pdbx_description
1 polymer ?
#
loop_
_entity_poly.entity_id
_entity_poly.type
_entity_poly.pdbx_seq_one_letter_code
_entity_poly.pdbx_strand_id
1 'polypeptide(L)'
;MNKVARTTIRPVRSLNLLSQEEIYKLSNSRADLHKLFRDCALAILNTDSEIDDAEEIFKTFADFDVRLKPQPRGVMLEILNAPAQSFVDGKIIRGIQEHLSSVLRDIIYTDFKILAEEAHDPVHITDKVFRILRNAGVVKPGVTPNLVVCWGGHSIPRDEYDYAKHVGYELGLRSLDIITGCGIGAMKGPMKGAAVGHAKQQIKDGRYIGISEPGIIASESPNAIVNELVIMPDIEKRLEAFVRLGHCFVVFPGGVGTVEEIMYLLSILLHPENKQGIPLVFAGPECCRDYFDTLDNFLRQCLGDDITQLYDIIIGSPEQVGSKVRESIENVHRDRHASQDAYYFNWQLNIDPDLQRPFIPTHENMAALKLDLALPKHELASQIRSAFSGIVAGNVKAFGIREVARHGPYNINGDPGIMQAIDDLLQVFVREQRMKLGQGERDYKPCYQIVRH
;
A
#
# COMPACT_ATOMS: atom_id res chain seq x y z
N MET A 1 4.57 7.55 27.36
CA MET A 1 5.60 7.23 26.33
C MET A 1 6.75 8.21 26.49
N ASN A 2 8.00 7.75 26.31
CA ASN A 2 9.15 8.63 26.38
C ASN A 2 9.25 9.48 25.12
N LYS A 3 9.51 10.80 25.30
CA LYS A 3 9.66 11.75 24.18
C LYS A 3 11.04 12.38 24.22
N VAL A 4 11.61 12.64 23.04
CA VAL A 4 12.78 13.49 22.87
C VAL A 4 12.28 14.92 22.74
N ALA A 5 12.54 15.76 23.75
CA ALA A 5 11.96 17.10 23.82
C ALA A 5 12.35 17.99 22.63
N ARG A 6 13.61 17.91 22.18
CA ARG A 6 14.11 18.68 21.02
C ARG A 6 15.35 18.03 20.44
N THR A 7 15.36 17.91 19.11
CA THR A 7 16.53 17.50 18.33
C THR A 7 16.57 18.19 16.98
N THR A 8 17.71 18.13 16.29
CA THR A 8 17.88 18.66 14.95
C THR A 8 18.47 17.62 14.02
N ILE A 9 17.91 17.49 12.84
CA ILE A 9 18.32 16.50 11.85
C ILE A 9 18.55 17.20 10.50
N ARG A 10 19.57 16.78 9.77
CA ARG A 10 19.74 17.21 8.38
C ARG A 10 19.00 16.28 7.43
N PRO A 11 18.18 16.79 6.51
CA PRO A 11 17.70 16.00 5.37
C PRO A 11 18.89 15.46 4.57
N VAL A 12 18.72 14.28 3.98
CA VAL A 12 19.81 13.67 3.20
C VAL A 12 19.82 14.16 1.75
N ARG A 13 21.00 14.11 1.10
CA ARG A 13 21.21 14.44 -0.32
C ARG A 13 20.81 15.89 -0.67
N SER A 14 20.15 16.08 -1.84
CA SER A 14 19.74 17.39 -2.36
C SER A 14 18.68 18.11 -1.51
N LEU A 15 17.94 17.39 -0.67
CA LEU A 15 16.95 17.97 0.24
C LEU A 15 17.54 18.86 1.34
N ASN A 16 18.87 18.87 1.44
CA ASN A 16 19.58 19.87 2.25
C ASN A 16 19.45 21.30 1.69
N LEU A 17 19.09 21.43 0.41
CA LEU A 17 18.94 22.69 -0.31
C LEU A 17 17.50 22.84 -0.78
N LEU A 18 16.71 23.60 -0.05
CA LEU A 18 15.33 23.95 -0.38
C LEU A 18 15.24 25.43 -0.79
N SER A 19 14.33 25.70 -1.71
CA SER A 19 14.01 27.08 -2.08
C SER A 19 13.30 27.83 -0.94
N GLN A 20 13.28 29.15 -1.01
CA GLN A 20 12.57 29.95 -0.01
C GLN A 20 11.06 29.68 0.00
N GLU A 21 10.47 29.38 -1.15
CA GLU A 21 9.05 29.06 -1.27
C GLU A 21 8.73 27.70 -0.64
N GLU A 22 9.55 26.67 -0.88
CA GLU A 22 9.42 25.35 -0.25
C GLU A 22 9.52 25.47 1.27
N ILE A 23 10.50 26.21 1.77
CA ILE A 23 10.67 26.48 3.20
C ILE A 23 9.45 27.20 3.77
N TYR A 24 8.96 28.23 3.08
CA TYR A 24 7.80 29.01 3.53
C TYR A 24 6.53 28.14 3.65
N LYS A 25 6.20 27.37 2.60
CA LYS A 25 5.02 26.49 2.61
C LYS A 25 5.09 25.41 3.71
N LEU A 26 6.26 24.82 3.90
CA LEU A 26 6.48 23.77 4.91
C LEU A 26 6.61 24.30 6.34
N SER A 27 6.93 25.58 6.52
CA SER A 27 7.06 26.22 7.85
C SER A 27 5.79 26.92 8.31
N ASN A 28 4.84 27.16 7.41
CA ASN A 28 3.60 27.81 7.76
C ASN A 28 2.64 26.81 8.41
N SER A 29 2.56 26.80 9.72
CA SER A 29 1.73 25.89 10.51
C SER A 29 0.22 25.93 10.22
N ARG A 30 -0.25 26.91 9.45
CA ARG A 30 -1.63 27.03 8.97
C ARG A 30 -1.81 26.46 7.57
N ALA A 31 -0.75 26.09 6.87
CA ALA A 31 -0.80 25.51 5.53
C ALA A 31 -1.04 23.99 5.62
N ASP A 32 -1.87 23.49 4.73
CA ASP A 32 -2.17 22.06 4.62
C ASP A 32 -0.90 21.23 4.38
N LEU A 33 0.06 21.77 3.63
CA LEU A 33 1.33 21.11 3.35
C LEU A 33 2.17 20.87 4.62
N HIS A 34 2.22 21.84 5.54
CA HIS A 34 2.91 21.68 6.82
C HIS A 34 2.25 20.57 7.66
N LYS A 35 0.91 20.60 7.75
CA LYS A 35 0.16 19.58 8.48
C LYS A 35 0.42 18.18 7.91
N LEU A 36 0.35 18.05 6.58
CA LEU A 36 0.63 16.81 5.89
C LEU A 36 2.04 16.29 6.20
N PHE A 37 3.04 17.15 6.10
CA PHE A 37 4.43 16.79 6.41
C PHE A 37 4.61 16.41 7.88
N ARG A 38 4.00 17.17 8.81
CA ARG A 38 4.03 16.89 10.26
C ARG A 38 3.44 15.51 10.56
N ASP A 39 2.27 15.20 10.01
CA ASP A 39 1.57 13.96 10.28
C ASP A 39 2.33 12.75 9.71
N CYS A 40 2.86 12.84 8.49
CA CYS A 40 3.72 11.82 7.91
C CYS A 40 5.06 11.69 8.67
N ALA A 41 5.66 12.79 9.12
CA ALA A 41 6.89 12.75 9.90
C ALA A 41 6.68 12.09 11.25
N LEU A 42 5.56 12.36 11.93
CA LEU A 42 5.21 11.67 13.18
C LEU A 42 5.08 10.16 12.96
N ALA A 43 4.41 9.75 11.89
CA ALA A 43 4.26 8.35 11.54
C ALA A 43 5.62 7.65 11.36
N ILE A 44 6.54 8.26 10.61
CA ILE A 44 7.91 7.74 10.43
C ILE A 44 8.65 7.61 11.76
N LEU A 45 8.51 8.60 12.64
CA LEU A 45 9.18 8.60 13.94
C LEU A 45 8.54 7.66 14.96
N ASN A 46 7.27 7.30 14.79
CA ASN A 46 6.56 6.35 15.64
C ASN A 46 6.77 4.88 15.20
N THR A 47 7.98 4.57 14.78
CA THR A 47 8.37 3.22 14.33
C THR A 47 8.18 2.17 15.41
N ASP A 48 7.90 0.93 15.01
CA ASP A 48 7.66 -0.23 15.89
C ASP A 48 6.53 -0.01 16.94
N SER A 49 5.64 0.94 16.72
CA SER A 49 4.43 1.11 17.54
C SER A 49 3.45 -0.03 17.26
N GLU A 50 2.86 -0.56 18.33
CA GLU A 50 1.75 -1.51 18.25
C GLU A 50 0.40 -0.79 18.08
N ILE A 51 0.37 0.55 18.30
CA ILE A 51 -0.82 1.37 18.10
C ILE A 51 -0.92 1.72 16.62
N ASP A 52 -2.00 1.33 16.02
CA ASP A 52 -2.30 1.54 14.60
C ASP A 52 -3.54 2.44 14.38
N ASP A 53 -4.06 3.04 15.48
CA ASP A 53 -5.08 4.08 15.46
C ASP A 53 -4.42 5.45 15.30
N ALA A 54 -4.55 6.04 14.11
CA ALA A 54 -3.97 7.35 13.80
C ALA A 54 -4.48 8.47 14.75
N GLU A 55 -5.74 8.40 15.17
CA GLU A 55 -6.32 9.41 16.08
C GLU A 55 -5.71 9.33 17.48
N GLU A 56 -5.49 8.12 17.98
CA GLU A 56 -4.81 7.89 19.26
C GLU A 56 -3.35 8.35 19.22
N ILE A 57 -2.65 8.06 18.11
CA ILE A 57 -1.28 8.51 17.88
C ILE A 57 -1.22 10.05 17.89
N PHE A 58 -2.09 10.72 17.15
CA PHE A 58 -2.14 12.19 17.10
C PHE A 58 -2.51 12.83 18.44
N LYS A 59 -3.40 12.19 19.23
CA LYS A 59 -3.70 12.65 20.59
C LYS A 59 -2.50 12.50 21.54
N THR A 60 -1.83 11.36 21.47
CA THR A 60 -0.65 11.06 22.31
C THR A 60 0.51 12.02 22.02
N PHE A 61 0.71 12.38 20.77
CA PHE A 61 1.75 13.29 20.29
C PHE A 61 1.19 14.64 19.82
N ALA A 62 0.15 15.15 20.47
CA ALA A 62 -0.46 16.44 20.10
C ALA A 62 0.54 17.61 20.14
N ASP A 63 1.56 17.51 21.00
CA ASP A 63 2.65 18.47 21.17
C ASP A 63 3.86 18.23 20.26
N PHE A 64 3.82 17.20 19.39
CA PHE A 64 4.84 16.96 18.38
C PHE A 64 4.81 18.05 17.32
N ASP A 65 5.99 18.49 16.89
CA ASP A 65 6.12 19.41 15.77
C ASP A 65 7.44 19.18 15.00
N VAL A 66 7.43 19.55 13.73
CA VAL A 66 8.61 19.53 12.86
C VAL A 66 8.71 20.84 12.11
N ARG A 67 9.86 21.51 12.23
CA ARG A 67 10.10 22.85 11.65
C ARG A 67 11.35 22.85 10.79
N LEU A 68 11.26 23.49 9.64
CA LEU A 68 12.42 23.73 8.81
C LEU A 68 13.14 25.00 9.30
N LYS A 69 14.46 24.88 9.51
CA LYS A 69 15.33 26.00 9.87
C LYS A 69 16.41 26.20 8.81
N PRO A 70 16.37 27.31 8.07
CA PRO A 70 17.46 27.68 7.17
C PRO A 70 18.77 27.82 7.93
N GLN A 71 19.85 27.36 7.34
CA GLN A 71 21.21 27.43 7.83
C GLN A 71 22.14 27.88 6.70
N PRO A 72 23.32 28.45 6.98
CA PRO A 72 24.28 28.85 5.93
C PRO A 72 24.69 27.71 4.99
N ARG A 73 24.58 26.45 5.42
CA ARG A 73 24.94 25.25 4.66
C ARG A 73 23.72 24.39 4.31
N GLY A 74 22.53 24.99 4.14
CA GLY A 74 21.31 24.29 3.79
C GLY A 74 20.23 24.35 4.87
N VAL A 75 19.36 23.35 4.98
CA VAL A 75 18.23 23.28 5.93
C VAL A 75 18.47 22.26 7.03
N MET A 76 17.93 22.55 8.18
CA MET A 76 17.80 21.61 9.31
C MET A 76 16.32 21.37 9.60
N LEU A 77 15.96 20.15 9.95
CA LEU A 77 14.69 19.84 10.57
C LEU A 77 14.85 19.91 12.09
N GLU A 78 14.17 20.86 12.71
CA GLU A 78 14.02 20.88 14.16
C GLU A 78 12.79 20.07 14.51
N ILE A 79 12.97 19.05 15.34
CA ILE A 79 11.91 18.14 15.76
C ILE A 79 11.68 18.32 17.25
N LEU A 80 10.43 18.51 17.63
CA LEU A 80 9.98 18.75 18.98
C LEU A 80 9.09 17.60 19.45
N ASN A 81 9.34 17.14 20.68
CA ASN A 81 8.56 16.10 21.36
C ASN A 81 8.39 14.79 20.55
N ALA A 82 9.48 14.38 19.89
CA ALA A 82 9.51 13.19 19.04
C ALA A 82 9.38 11.89 19.85
N PRO A 83 8.77 10.82 19.28
CA PRO A 83 8.82 9.48 19.85
C PRO A 83 10.26 9.02 20.10
N ALA A 84 10.59 8.58 21.32
CA ALA A 84 11.96 8.26 21.69
C ALA A 84 12.52 7.00 21.01
N GLN A 85 11.66 6.06 20.57
CA GLN A 85 12.05 4.83 19.88
C GLN A 85 12.80 5.08 18.56
N SER A 86 12.67 6.27 17.98
CA SER A 86 13.40 6.67 16.75
C SER A 86 14.86 7.01 16.99
N PHE A 87 15.33 7.01 18.25
CA PHE A 87 16.65 7.48 18.62
C PHE A 87 17.41 6.44 19.43
N VAL A 88 18.72 6.37 19.21
CA VAL A 88 19.68 5.60 20.01
C VAL A 88 20.79 6.55 20.45
N ASP A 89 21.07 6.60 21.76
CA ASP A 89 22.08 7.50 22.35
C ASP A 89 21.91 8.97 21.89
N GLY A 90 20.65 9.43 21.80
CA GLY A 90 20.31 10.80 21.40
C GLY A 90 20.45 11.09 19.90
N LYS A 91 20.79 10.09 19.07
CA LYS A 91 20.91 10.20 17.62
C LYS A 91 19.77 9.46 16.93
N ILE A 92 19.20 10.06 15.90
CA ILE A 92 18.19 9.39 15.09
C ILE A 92 18.77 8.15 14.40
N ILE A 93 17.99 7.07 14.37
CA ILE A 93 18.32 5.87 13.60
C ILE A 93 18.41 6.23 12.13
N ARG A 94 19.48 5.82 11.45
CA ARG A 94 19.78 6.23 10.07
C ARG A 94 18.66 5.89 9.08
N GLY A 95 18.09 4.69 9.15
CA GLY A 95 16.97 4.30 8.28
C GLY A 95 15.74 5.21 8.45
N ILE A 96 15.45 5.60 9.69
CA ILE A 96 14.35 6.54 10.00
C ILE A 96 14.65 7.94 9.44
N GLN A 97 15.89 8.41 9.53
CA GLN A 97 16.31 9.67 8.88
C GLN A 97 16.14 9.63 7.37
N GLU A 98 16.48 8.51 6.73
CA GLU A 98 16.32 8.30 5.29
C GLU A 98 14.83 8.27 4.90
N HIS A 99 13.99 7.57 5.68
CA HIS A 99 12.52 7.57 5.48
C HIS A 99 11.92 8.97 5.64
N LEU A 100 12.30 9.72 6.68
CA LEU A 100 11.84 11.09 6.88
C LEU A 100 12.22 12.00 5.72
N SER A 101 13.42 11.82 5.18
CA SER A 101 13.87 12.56 3.99
C SER A 101 13.10 12.15 2.73
N SER A 102 12.73 10.88 2.59
CA SER A 102 11.88 10.40 1.49
C SER A 102 10.48 11.03 1.53
N VAL A 103 9.87 11.11 2.72
CA VAL A 103 8.59 11.81 2.92
C VAL A 103 8.71 13.28 2.50
N LEU A 104 9.72 13.97 2.96
CA LEU A 104 9.96 15.40 2.61
C LEU A 104 10.12 15.57 1.10
N ARG A 105 10.92 14.71 0.45
CA ARG A 105 11.13 14.70 -1.01
C ARG A 105 9.82 14.60 -1.78
N ASP A 106 9.01 13.60 -1.43
CA ASP A 106 7.82 13.26 -2.22
C ASP A 106 6.69 14.26 -1.99
N ILE A 107 6.53 14.76 -0.77
CA ILE A 107 5.55 15.82 -0.46
C ILE A 107 5.87 17.11 -1.24
N ILE A 108 7.13 17.55 -1.22
CA ILE A 108 7.56 18.72 -1.98
C ILE A 108 7.35 18.50 -3.48
N TYR A 109 7.81 17.36 -4.01
CA TYR A 109 7.69 17.08 -5.43
C TYR A 109 6.23 17.02 -5.88
N THR A 110 5.38 16.39 -5.09
CA THR A 110 3.94 16.29 -5.38
C THR A 110 3.28 17.66 -5.36
N ASP A 111 3.50 18.48 -4.34
CA ASP A 111 2.87 19.81 -4.24
C ASP A 111 3.32 20.73 -5.38
N PHE A 112 4.62 20.84 -5.63
CA PHE A 112 5.17 21.84 -6.55
C PHE A 112 5.16 21.40 -8.02
N LYS A 113 5.13 20.09 -8.32
CA LYS A 113 5.31 19.57 -9.68
C LYS A 113 4.17 18.73 -10.21
N ILE A 114 3.41 18.08 -9.33
CA ILE A 114 2.37 17.14 -9.74
C ILE A 114 0.98 17.77 -9.62
N LEU A 115 0.66 18.35 -8.45
CA LEU A 115 -0.66 18.94 -8.21
C LEU A 115 -0.84 20.29 -8.93
N ALA A 116 0.26 20.96 -9.29
CA ALA A 116 0.20 22.21 -10.08
C ALA A 116 -0.25 21.99 -11.55
N GLU A 117 -0.30 20.73 -12.01
CA GLU A 117 -0.71 20.41 -13.39
C GLU A 117 -2.21 20.08 -13.45
N GLU A 118 -2.97 20.80 -14.29
CA GLU A 118 -4.42 20.69 -14.42
C GLU A 118 -4.89 19.45 -15.23
N ALA A 119 -3.98 18.76 -15.93
CA ALA A 119 -4.34 17.60 -16.75
C ALA A 119 -4.71 16.38 -15.88
N HIS A 120 -5.89 15.82 -16.13
CA HIS A 120 -6.49 14.72 -15.35
C HIS A 120 -6.96 13.55 -16.21
N ASP A 121 -6.52 13.44 -17.46
CA ASP A 121 -6.80 12.25 -18.27
C ASP A 121 -5.89 11.07 -17.87
N PRO A 122 -6.26 9.83 -18.22
CA PRO A 122 -5.54 8.62 -17.79
C PRO A 122 -4.05 8.60 -18.12
N VAL A 123 -3.68 9.10 -19.31
CA VAL A 123 -2.27 9.14 -19.77
C VAL A 123 -1.45 10.08 -18.89
N HIS A 124 -1.98 11.25 -18.59
CA HIS A 124 -1.31 12.21 -17.71
C HIS A 124 -1.22 11.73 -16.25
N ILE A 125 -2.23 10.98 -15.76
CA ILE A 125 -2.18 10.38 -14.43
C ILE A 125 -1.06 9.35 -14.37
N THR A 126 -0.95 8.46 -15.35
CA THR A 126 0.13 7.48 -15.46
C THR A 126 1.51 8.15 -15.54
N ASP A 127 1.65 9.24 -16.34
CA ASP A 127 2.90 10.01 -16.40
C ASP A 127 3.25 10.63 -15.04
N LYS A 128 2.27 11.16 -14.29
CA LYS A 128 2.48 11.65 -12.92
C LYS A 128 3.00 10.54 -12.00
N VAL A 129 2.42 9.35 -12.02
CA VAL A 129 2.88 8.19 -11.26
C VAL A 129 4.33 7.85 -11.61
N PHE A 130 4.65 7.75 -12.89
CA PHE A 130 6.01 7.49 -13.35
C PHE A 130 7.00 8.56 -12.85
N ARG A 131 6.65 9.83 -12.96
CA ARG A 131 7.50 10.95 -12.57
C ARG A 131 7.79 10.96 -11.07
N ILE A 132 6.81 10.61 -10.22
CA ILE A 132 7.02 10.45 -8.78
C ILE A 132 8.00 9.31 -8.50
N LEU A 133 7.80 8.14 -9.11
CA LEU A 133 8.66 6.96 -8.95
C LEU A 133 10.09 7.23 -9.43
N ARG A 134 10.25 7.94 -10.54
CA ARG A 134 11.56 8.38 -11.06
C ARG A 134 12.24 9.37 -10.12
N ASN A 135 11.50 10.36 -9.61
CA ASN A 135 12.03 11.33 -8.64
C ASN A 135 12.46 10.65 -7.34
N ALA A 136 11.73 9.60 -6.93
CA ALA A 136 12.08 8.78 -5.77
C ALA A 136 13.32 7.89 -6.01
N GLY A 137 13.77 7.72 -7.23
CA GLY A 137 14.89 6.86 -7.60
C GLY A 137 14.55 5.38 -7.61
N VAL A 138 13.26 5.02 -7.64
CA VAL A 138 12.81 3.63 -7.75
C VAL A 138 12.97 3.12 -9.18
N VAL A 139 12.68 3.95 -10.18
CA VAL A 139 12.99 3.66 -11.58
C VAL A 139 14.47 3.99 -11.81
N LYS A 140 15.28 2.96 -12.07
CA LYS A 140 16.74 3.08 -12.22
C LYS A 140 17.15 2.81 -13.67
N PRO A 141 17.97 3.68 -14.28
CA PRO A 141 18.48 3.45 -15.63
C PRO A 141 19.49 2.28 -15.64
N GLY A 142 19.50 1.52 -16.75
CA GLY A 142 20.47 0.44 -16.96
C GLY A 142 20.29 -0.80 -16.10
N VAL A 143 19.18 -0.91 -15.36
CA VAL A 143 18.85 -2.08 -14.54
C VAL A 143 17.66 -2.79 -15.15
N THR A 144 17.72 -4.12 -15.27
CA THR A 144 16.55 -4.96 -15.54
C THR A 144 15.96 -5.40 -14.22
N PRO A 145 14.84 -4.81 -13.79
CA PRO A 145 14.28 -5.08 -12.47
C PRO A 145 13.56 -6.43 -12.44
N ASN A 146 13.65 -7.12 -11.29
CA ASN A 146 12.94 -8.36 -10.97
C ASN A 146 12.07 -8.12 -9.72
N LEU A 147 11.01 -7.35 -9.88
CA LEU A 147 10.24 -6.81 -8.76
C LEU A 147 9.01 -7.68 -8.47
N VAL A 148 8.93 -8.21 -7.25
CA VAL A 148 7.79 -8.98 -6.74
C VAL A 148 6.99 -8.09 -5.80
N VAL A 149 5.73 -7.85 -6.11
CA VAL A 149 4.80 -7.17 -5.21
C VAL A 149 4.24 -8.18 -4.22
N CYS A 150 4.37 -7.90 -2.94
CA CYS A 150 3.82 -8.71 -1.86
C CYS A 150 2.74 -7.93 -1.13
N TRP A 151 1.50 -8.41 -1.19
CA TRP A 151 0.35 -7.89 -0.48
C TRP A 151 -0.12 -8.85 0.59
N GLY A 152 -0.89 -8.39 1.56
CA GLY A 152 -1.47 -9.22 2.62
C GLY A 152 -1.75 -8.46 3.90
N GLY A 153 -2.19 -9.17 4.94
CA GLY A 153 -2.64 -8.61 6.18
C GLY A 153 -1.55 -7.87 6.98
N HIS A 154 -1.93 -6.75 7.55
CA HIS A 154 -1.11 -5.96 8.47
C HIS A 154 -0.94 -6.69 9.82
N SER A 155 -2.03 -7.13 10.41
CA SER A 155 -2.05 -7.91 11.66
C SER A 155 -2.35 -9.36 11.34
N ILE A 156 -1.33 -10.21 11.38
CA ILE A 156 -1.42 -11.63 11.05
C ILE A 156 -0.83 -12.50 12.16
N PRO A 157 -1.31 -13.76 12.31
CA PRO A 157 -0.73 -14.72 13.23
C PRO A 157 0.74 -15.02 12.93
N ARG A 158 1.43 -15.54 13.93
CA ARG A 158 2.86 -15.86 13.85
C ARG A 158 3.19 -16.82 12.72
N ASP A 159 2.36 -17.84 12.50
CA ASP A 159 2.59 -18.86 11.47
C ASP A 159 2.48 -18.28 10.06
N GLU A 160 1.53 -17.39 9.84
CA GLU A 160 1.39 -16.65 8.57
C GLU A 160 2.59 -15.72 8.32
N TYR A 161 3.06 -15.02 9.37
CA TYR A 161 4.24 -14.18 9.27
C TYR A 161 5.50 -14.99 8.93
N ASP A 162 5.72 -16.12 9.62
CA ASP A 162 6.89 -16.97 9.39
C ASP A 162 6.84 -17.62 8.00
N TYR A 163 5.66 -17.99 7.51
CA TYR A 163 5.46 -18.46 6.13
C TYR A 163 5.78 -17.34 5.12
N ALA A 164 5.21 -16.15 5.25
CA ALA A 164 5.48 -15.01 4.37
C ALA A 164 6.98 -14.66 4.35
N LYS A 165 7.64 -14.72 5.51
CA LYS A 165 9.09 -14.56 5.62
C LYS A 165 9.86 -15.67 4.89
N HIS A 166 9.39 -16.92 4.94
CA HIS A 166 10.02 -18.02 4.22
C HIS A 166 9.85 -17.86 2.69
N VAL A 167 8.66 -17.48 2.23
CA VAL A 167 8.46 -17.11 0.81
C VAL A 167 9.44 -16.02 0.41
N GLY A 168 9.55 -14.94 1.19
CA GLY A 168 10.51 -13.87 0.90
C GLY A 168 11.96 -14.38 0.83
N TYR A 169 12.35 -15.30 1.71
CA TYR A 169 13.67 -15.94 1.67
C TYR A 169 13.92 -16.68 0.33
N GLU A 170 12.93 -17.46 -0.13
CA GLU A 170 12.97 -18.16 -1.40
C GLU A 170 13.05 -17.20 -2.61
N LEU A 171 12.35 -16.06 -2.54
CA LEU A 171 12.46 -14.98 -3.53
C LEU A 171 13.87 -14.37 -3.54
N GLY A 172 14.40 -14.05 -2.36
CA GLY A 172 15.76 -13.49 -2.21
C GLY A 172 16.86 -14.43 -2.69
N LEU A 173 16.74 -15.75 -2.45
CA LEU A 173 17.66 -16.75 -3.01
C LEU A 173 17.66 -16.77 -4.54
N ARG A 174 16.60 -16.31 -5.18
CA ARG A 174 16.44 -16.20 -6.64
C ARG A 174 16.75 -14.80 -7.18
N SER A 175 17.38 -13.95 -6.37
CA SER A 175 17.75 -12.57 -6.72
C SER A 175 16.53 -11.71 -7.11
N LEU A 176 15.39 -11.93 -6.45
CA LEU A 176 14.18 -11.15 -6.68
C LEU A 176 14.03 -10.09 -5.60
N ASP A 177 13.71 -8.88 -6.02
CA ASP A 177 13.49 -7.72 -5.17
C ASP A 177 12.03 -7.60 -4.74
N ILE A 178 11.77 -6.99 -3.60
CA ILE A 178 10.44 -6.96 -2.98
C ILE A 178 9.86 -5.55 -2.97
N ILE A 179 8.59 -5.44 -3.38
CA ILE A 179 7.77 -4.23 -3.21
C ILE A 179 6.61 -4.55 -2.27
N THR A 180 6.32 -3.67 -1.32
CA THR A 180 5.14 -3.79 -0.43
C THR A 180 4.56 -2.44 -0.06
N GLY A 181 3.42 -2.46 0.67
CA GLY A 181 2.82 -1.29 1.29
C GLY A 181 3.53 -0.72 2.50
N CYS A 182 4.76 -1.14 2.79
CA CYS A 182 5.65 -0.73 3.89
C CYS A 182 5.32 -1.25 5.28
N GLY A 183 4.08 -1.65 5.59
CA GLY A 183 3.63 -1.98 6.92
C GLY A 183 4.32 -3.18 7.58
N ILE A 184 3.75 -3.63 8.66
CA ILE A 184 4.15 -4.85 9.39
C ILE A 184 3.47 -6.10 8.81
N GLY A 185 3.49 -7.21 9.50
CA GLY A 185 2.78 -8.43 9.10
C GLY A 185 3.28 -9.01 7.78
N ALA A 186 2.34 -9.31 6.87
CA ALA A 186 2.61 -9.90 5.56
C ALA A 186 3.44 -8.99 4.63
N MET A 187 3.60 -7.71 4.95
CA MET A 187 4.47 -6.79 4.21
C MET A 187 5.92 -6.83 4.69
N LYS A 188 6.15 -6.92 6.01
CA LYS A 188 7.49 -7.01 6.63
C LYS A 188 8.13 -8.38 6.44
N GLY A 189 7.33 -9.45 6.52
CA GLY A 189 7.79 -10.83 6.42
C GLY A 189 8.63 -11.09 5.17
N PRO A 190 8.10 -10.88 3.96
CA PRO A 190 8.81 -11.12 2.71
C PRO A 190 10.09 -10.29 2.57
N MET A 191 10.07 -9.01 2.94
CA MET A 191 11.28 -8.17 2.92
C MET A 191 12.38 -8.72 3.83
N LYS A 192 12.01 -9.12 5.05
CA LYS A 192 12.96 -9.70 6.01
C LYS A 192 13.53 -11.04 5.51
N GLY A 193 12.70 -11.87 4.90
CA GLY A 193 13.12 -13.12 4.29
C GLY A 193 14.07 -12.88 3.11
N ALA A 194 13.69 -12.01 2.19
CA ALA A 194 14.50 -11.66 1.02
C ALA A 194 15.86 -11.08 1.40
N ALA A 195 15.93 -10.24 2.45
CA ALA A 195 17.20 -9.71 2.95
C ALA A 195 18.16 -10.83 3.40
N VAL A 196 17.64 -11.89 4.02
CA VAL A 196 18.44 -13.07 4.39
C VAL A 196 18.84 -13.89 3.14
N GLY A 197 17.91 -14.07 2.18
CA GLY A 197 18.20 -14.74 0.92
C GLY A 197 19.28 -14.02 0.10
N HIS A 198 19.16 -12.70 -0.06
CA HIS A 198 20.17 -11.86 -0.71
C HIS A 198 21.53 -11.94 -0.01
N ALA A 199 21.55 -11.91 1.34
CA ALA A 199 22.79 -12.04 2.10
C ALA A 199 23.47 -13.39 1.84
N LYS A 200 22.73 -14.50 1.73
CA LYS A 200 23.27 -15.82 1.36
C LYS A 200 23.83 -15.84 -0.07
N GLN A 201 23.20 -15.13 -1.00
CA GLN A 201 23.67 -14.98 -2.38
C GLN A 201 24.75 -13.90 -2.53
N GLN A 202 25.19 -13.28 -1.44
CA GLN A 202 26.16 -12.15 -1.43
C GLN A 202 25.71 -10.94 -2.26
N ILE A 203 24.40 -10.76 -2.45
CA ILE A 203 23.78 -9.60 -3.11
C ILE A 203 23.75 -8.44 -2.12
N LYS A 204 24.42 -7.34 -2.45
CA LYS A 204 24.55 -6.17 -1.56
C LYS A 204 23.57 -5.04 -1.89
N ASP A 205 22.99 -5.06 -3.06
CA ASP A 205 22.11 -4.03 -3.64
C ASP A 205 20.66 -4.50 -3.76
N GLY A 206 20.27 -5.49 -2.94
CA GLY A 206 18.88 -5.96 -2.83
C GLY A 206 17.94 -4.82 -2.47
N ARG A 207 16.80 -4.77 -3.16
CA ARG A 207 15.82 -3.68 -3.08
C ARG A 207 14.60 -4.11 -2.29
N TYR A 208 14.24 -3.29 -1.32
CA TYR A 208 13.05 -3.45 -0.46
C TYR A 208 12.25 -2.17 -0.55
N ILE A 209 11.38 -2.11 -1.57
CA ILE A 209 10.68 -0.90 -1.95
C ILE A 209 9.39 -0.82 -1.17
N GLY A 210 9.20 0.27 -0.45
CA GLY A 210 7.97 0.60 0.24
C GLY A 210 7.19 1.68 -0.50
N ILE A 211 5.93 1.42 -0.86
CA ILE A 211 5.05 2.41 -1.48
C ILE A 211 3.88 2.68 -0.54
N SER A 212 3.80 3.89 -0.01
CA SER A 212 2.74 4.33 0.89
C SER A 212 2.02 5.56 0.36
N GLU A 213 1.02 6.02 1.11
CA GLU A 213 0.30 7.27 0.88
C GLU A 213 -0.05 7.91 2.23
N PRO A 214 -0.36 9.21 2.29
CA PRO A 214 -0.54 9.91 3.56
C PRO A 214 -1.60 9.35 4.50
N GLY A 215 -2.70 8.80 3.96
CA GLY A 215 -3.77 8.24 4.76
C GLY A 215 -3.39 6.94 5.46
N ILE A 216 -2.54 6.13 4.81
CA ILE A 216 -2.09 4.83 5.34
C ILE A 216 -0.88 5.02 6.24
N ILE A 217 0.10 5.84 5.85
CA ILE A 217 1.33 6.01 6.63
C ILE A 217 1.04 6.57 8.02
N ALA A 218 -0.03 7.35 8.17
CA ALA A 218 -0.45 7.89 9.46
C ALA A 218 -0.78 6.79 10.50
N SER A 219 -1.25 5.63 10.03
CA SER A 219 -1.56 4.46 10.86
C SER A 219 -0.53 3.35 10.79
N GLU A 220 0.31 3.32 9.74
CA GLU A 220 1.27 2.26 9.49
C GLU A 220 2.65 2.82 9.16
N SER A 221 3.50 2.88 10.18
CA SER A 221 4.91 3.27 10.04
C SER A 221 5.66 2.29 9.12
N PRO A 222 6.54 2.76 8.21
CA PRO A 222 7.36 1.88 7.40
C PRO A 222 8.25 0.98 8.25
N ASN A 223 8.29 -0.31 7.90
CA ASN A 223 9.16 -1.25 8.60
C ASN A 223 10.65 -0.98 8.30
N ALA A 224 11.52 -1.40 9.22
CA ALA A 224 12.95 -1.08 9.19
C ALA A 224 13.74 -1.72 8.02
N ILE A 225 13.13 -2.64 7.25
CA ILE A 225 13.79 -3.29 6.10
C ILE A 225 13.67 -2.43 4.83
N VAL A 226 12.65 -1.58 4.75
CA VAL A 226 12.46 -0.69 3.60
C VAL A 226 13.69 0.19 3.40
N ASN A 227 14.35 0.06 2.24
CA ASN A 227 15.51 0.86 1.86
C ASN A 227 15.23 1.86 0.71
N GLU A 228 14.07 1.73 0.07
CA GLU A 228 13.56 2.69 -0.92
C GLU A 228 12.09 3.00 -0.58
N LEU A 229 11.82 4.18 0.00
CA LEU A 229 10.47 4.61 0.38
C LEU A 229 9.93 5.65 -0.61
N VAL A 230 8.67 5.47 -1.02
CA VAL A 230 7.93 6.40 -1.87
C VAL A 230 6.59 6.72 -1.23
N ILE A 231 6.22 8.01 -1.23
CA ILE A 231 4.92 8.48 -0.79
C ILE A 231 4.13 8.97 -2.01
N MET A 232 3.10 8.22 -2.37
CA MET A 232 2.18 8.58 -3.44
C MET A 232 1.12 9.56 -2.92
N PRO A 233 0.49 10.38 -3.77
CA PRO A 233 -0.50 11.38 -3.34
C PRO A 233 -1.77 10.78 -2.72
N ASP A 234 -2.21 9.65 -3.23
CA ASP A 234 -3.46 8.98 -2.87
C ASP A 234 -3.36 7.47 -3.12
N ILE A 235 -4.41 6.74 -2.69
CA ILE A 235 -4.46 5.27 -2.77
C ILE A 235 -4.49 4.77 -4.23
N GLU A 236 -5.16 5.46 -5.13
CA GLU A 236 -5.27 5.05 -6.54
C GLU A 236 -3.91 5.11 -7.24
N LYS A 237 -3.17 6.20 -7.06
CA LYS A 237 -1.80 6.32 -7.59
C LYS A 237 -0.82 5.36 -6.92
N ARG A 238 -1.05 5.04 -5.64
CA ARG A 238 -0.31 4.00 -4.93
C ARG A 238 -0.55 2.62 -5.56
N LEU A 239 -1.80 2.25 -5.81
CA LEU A 239 -2.15 0.99 -6.45
C LEU A 239 -1.64 0.92 -7.90
N GLU A 240 -1.76 2.02 -8.66
CA GLU A 240 -1.20 2.11 -10.01
C GLU A 240 0.34 1.94 -9.99
N ALA A 241 1.04 2.51 -9.02
CA ALA A 241 2.48 2.34 -8.90
C ALA A 241 2.88 0.86 -8.71
N PHE A 242 2.12 0.08 -7.93
CA PHE A 242 2.35 -1.35 -7.77
C PHE A 242 2.22 -2.11 -9.10
N VAL A 243 1.13 -1.90 -9.83
CA VAL A 243 0.87 -2.67 -11.09
C VAL A 243 1.78 -2.23 -12.22
N ARG A 244 2.27 -0.98 -12.21
CA ARG A 244 3.22 -0.48 -13.20
C ARG A 244 4.64 -0.98 -12.97
N LEU A 245 5.06 -1.15 -11.71
CA LEU A 245 6.40 -1.60 -11.33
C LEU A 245 6.51 -3.13 -11.23
N GLY A 246 5.46 -3.80 -10.75
CA GLY A 246 5.46 -5.22 -10.45
C GLY A 246 5.58 -6.11 -11.68
N HIS A 247 6.35 -7.20 -11.54
CA HIS A 247 6.48 -8.24 -12.55
C HIS A 247 5.72 -9.50 -12.18
N CYS A 248 5.45 -9.70 -10.88
CA CYS A 248 4.62 -10.75 -10.34
C CYS A 248 4.05 -10.29 -9.00
N PHE A 249 2.85 -10.75 -8.67
CA PHE A 249 2.18 -10.46 -7.41
C PHE A 249 2.07 -11.74 -6.58
N VAL A 250 2.44 -11.63 -5.30
CA VAL A 250 2.22 -12.68 -4.30
C VAL A 250 1.32 -12.09 -3.21
N VAL A 251 0.16 -12.67 -3.02
CA VAL A 251 -0.82 -12.21 -2.05
C VAL A 251 -0.96 -13.24 -0.93
N PHE A 252 -0.64 -12.80 0.27
CA PHE A 252 -0.80 -13.56 1.51
C PHE A 252 -2.18 -13.33 2.12
N PRO A 253 -2.62 -14.16 3.07
CA PRO A 253 -3.88 -13.94 3.76
C PRO A 253 -3.96 -12.54 4.37
N GLY A 254 -5.12 -11.92 4.23
CA GLY A 254 -5.35 -10.57 4.72
C GLY A 254 -6.83 -10.27 4.95
N GLY A 255 -7.15 -9.02 5.17
CA GLY A 255 -8.52 -8.55 5.39
C GLY A 255 -9.06 -7.75 4.21
N VAL A 256 -9.96 -6.83 4.51
CA VAL A 256 -10.70 -6.01 3.53
C VAL A 256 -9.77 -5.21 2.61
N GLY A 257 -8.69 -4.63 3.15
CA GLY A 257 -7.72 -3.88 2.34
C GLY A 257 -6.98 -4.76 1.33
N THR A 258 -6.67 -6.02 1.70
CA THR A 258 -6.06 -6.98 0.78
C THR A 258 -7.02 -7.35 -0.36
N VAL A 259 -8.31 -7.51 -0.06
CA VAL A 259 -9.32 -7.77 -1.12
C VAL A 259 -9.53 -6.53 -1.99
N GLU A 260 -9.47 -5.33 -1.44
CA GLU A 260 -9.47 -4.08 -2.23
C GLU A 260 -8.33 -4.09 -3.26
N GLU A 261 -7.10 -4.46 -2.85
CA GLU A 261 -5.93 -4.58 -3.72
C GLU A 261 -6.11 -5.69 -4.78
N ILE A 262 -6.65 -6.86 -4.39
CA ILE A 262 -6.95 -7.97 -5.31
C ILE A 262 -7.97 -7.52 -6.37
N MET A 263 -9.07 -6.90 -5.96
CA MET A 263 -10.12 -6.46 -6.89
C MET A 263 -9.62 -5.36 -7.84
N TYR A 264 -8.74 -4.48 -7.38
CA TYR A 264 -8.06 -3.51 -8.24
C TYR A 264 -7.24 -4.21 -9.33
N LEU A 265 -6.42 -5.19 -8.96
CA LEU A 265 -5.60 -5.92 -9.93
C LEU A 265 -6.46 -6.75 -10.88
N LEU A 266 -7.48 -7.46 -10.38
CA LEU A 266 -8.38 -8.26 -11.21
C LEU A 266 -9.20 -7.40 -12.19
N SER A 267 -9.63 -6.19 -11.80
CA SER A 267 -10.27 -5.26 -12.73
C SER A 267 -9.36 -4.94 -13.93
N ILE A 268 -8.07 -4.74 -13.67
CA ILE A 268 -7.07 -4.50 -14.72
C ILE A 268 -6.83 -5.77 -15.57
N LEU A 269 -6.69 -6.93 -14.95
CA LEU A 269 -6.43 -8.19 -15.67
C LEU A 269 -7.62 -8.64 -16.53
N LEU A 270 -8.83 -8.29 -16.12
CA LEU A 270 -10.07 -8.57 -16.86
C LEU A 270 -10.36 -7.55 -17.97
N HIS A 271 -9.63 -6.43 -18.01
CA HIS A 271 -9.85 -5.39 -19.00
C HIS A 271 -9.55 -5.93 -20.41
N PRO A 272 -10.47 -5.81 -21.39
CA PRO A 272 -10.36 -6.48 -22.69
C PRO A 272 -9.17 -6.04 -23.55
N GLU A 273 -8.63 -4.86 -23.29
CA GLU A 273 -7.44 -4.35 -23.98
C GLU A 273 -6.13 -4.84 -23.37
N ASN A 274 -6.13 -5.40 -22.15
CA ASN A 274 -4.95 -5.92 -21.50
C ASN A 274 -4.67 -7.36 -21.94
N LYS A 275 -3.87 -7.51 -22.99
CA LYS A 275 -3.53 -8.83 -23.56
C LYS A 275 -2.43 -9.55 -22.80
N GLN A 276 -1.61 -8.80 -22.09
CA GLN A 276 -0.51 -9.34 -21.30
C GLN A 276 -0.94 -9.39 -19.82
N GLY A 277 -0.96 -10.59 -19.26
CA GLY A 277 -1.29 -10.79 -17.86
C GLY A 277 -0.15 -10.36 -16.94
N ILE A 278 -0.50 -9.88 -15.75
CA ILE A 278 0.44 -9.77 -14.64
C ILE A 278 0.24 -11.02 -13.79
N PRO A 279 1.27 -11.87 -13.59
CA PRO A 279 1.13 -13.10 -12.80
C PRO A 279 0.72 -12.80 -11.36
N LEU A 280 -0.28 -13.53 -10.89
CA LEU A 280 -0.84 -13.42 -9.54
C LEU A 280 -0.80 -14.79 -8.85
N VAL A 281 -0.18 -14.84 -7.68
CA VAL A 281 -0.07 -16.04 -6.85
C VAL A 281 -0.66 -15.76 -5.47
N PHE A 282 -1.67 -16.51 -5.08
CA PHE A 282 -2.15 -16.57 -3.70
C PHE A 282 -1.31 -17.58 -2.93
N ALA A 283 -0.75 -17.20 -1.80
CA ALA A 283 0.19 -18.04 -1.06
C ALA A 283 -0.04 -17.96 0.46
N GLY A 284 -0.10 -19.12 1.12
CA GLY A 284 -0.26 -19.21 2.57
C GLY A 284 0.16 -20.55 3.15
N PRO A 285 0.28 -20.63 4.48
CA PRO A 285 0.51 -21.90 5.17
C PRO A 285 -0.73 -22.80 5.09
N GLU A 286 -0.59 -24.08 5.42
CA GLU A 286 -1.68 -25.07 5.39
C GLU A 286 -2.91 -24.63 6.23
N CYS A 287 -2.70 -23.92 7.32
CA CYS A 287 -3.80 -23.43 8.16
C CYS A 287 -4.67 -22.35 7.47
N CYS A 288 -4.23 -21.80 6.34
CA CYS A 288 -4.97 -20.80 5.57
C CYS A 288 -5.70 -21.37 4.36
N ARG A 289 -5.81 -22.69 4.22
CA ARG A 289 -6.52 -23.32 3.10
C ARG A 289 -7.96 -22.83 3.00
N ASP A 290 -8.70 -22.89 4.10
CA ASP A 290 -10.11 -22.46 4.15
C ASP A 290 -10.28 -20.97 3.81
N TYR A 291 -9.30 -20.14 4.17
CA TYR A 291 -9.29 -18.72 3.78
C TYR A 291 -9.24 -18.57 2.24
N PHE A 292 -8.32 -19.27 1.58
CA PHE A 292 -8.20 -19.18 0.13
C PHE A 292 -9.34 -19.88 -0.60
N ASP A 293 -9.91 -20.95 -0.07
CA ASP A 293 -11.11 -21.56 -0.61
C ASP A 293 -12.30 -20.60 -0.54
N THR A 294 -12.43 -19.84 0.56
CA THR A 294 -13.47 -18.81 0.70
C THR A 294 -13.24 -17.65 -0.29
N LEU A 295 -12.00 -17.18 -0.43
CA LEU A 295 -11.65 -16.14 -1.36
C LEU A 295 -11.90 -16.57 -2.82
N ASP A 296 -11.48 -17.78 -3.20
CA ASP A 296 -11.70 -18.35 -4.54
C ASP A 296 -13.20 -18.45 -4.85
N ASN A 297 -14.00 -18.94 -3.90
CA ASN A 297 -15.45 -19.01 -4.03
C ASN A 297 -16.09 -17.62 -4.22
N PHE A 298 -15.65 -16.63 -3.44
CA PHE A 298 -16.10 -15.24 -3.59
C PHE A 298 -15.78 -14.71 -4.98
N LEU A 299 -14.55 -14.89 -5.46
CA LEU A 299 -14.13 -14.43 -6.78
C LEU A 299 -14.93 -15.10 -7.92
N ARG A 300 -15.16 -16.41 -7.82
CA ARG A 300 -15.98 -17.14 -8.79
C ARG A 300 -17.44 -16.70 -8.79
N GLN A 301 -18.04 -16.51 -7.63
CA GLN A 301 -19.44 -16.05 -7.53
C GLN A 301 -19.64 -14.64 -8.13
N CYS A 302 -18.68 -13.75 -7.92
CA CYS A 302 -18.77 -12.38 -8.43
C CYS A 302 -18.33 -12.25 -9.89
N LEU A 303 -17.28 -12.97 -10.31
CA LEU A 303 -16.61 -12.74 -11.60
C LEU A 303 -16.68 -13.93 -12.57
N GLY A 304 -17.27 -15.06 -12.13
CA GLY A 304 -17.41 -16.27 -12.91
C GLY A 304 -16.21 -17.23 -12.82
N ASP A 305 -16.40 -18.50 -13.20
CA ASP A 305 -15.39 -19.56 -12.99
C ASP A 305 -14.09 -19.36 -13.78
N ASP A 306 -14.12 -18.66 -14.89
CA ASP A 306 -12.95 -18.38 -15.70
C ASP A 306 -11.93 -17.42 -15.04
N ILE A 307 -12.33 -16.74 -13.95
CA ILE A 307 -11.42 -15.92 -13.15
C ILE A 307 -10.21 -16.71 -12.61
N THR A 308 -10.38 -18.00 -12.39
CA THR A 308 -9.32 -18.90 -11.90
C THR A 308 -8.14 -19.06 -12.84
N GLN A 309 -8.29 -18.64 -14.10
CA GLN A 309 -7.19 -18.63 -15.06
C GLN A 309 -6.21 -17.47 -14.83
N LEU A 310 -6.58 -16.48 -14.00
CA LEU A 310 -5.79 -15.29 -13.74
C LEU A 310 -4.86 -15.42 -12.53
N TYR A 311 -5.00 -16.48 -11.73
CA TYR A 311 -4.17 -16.67 -10.55
C TYR A 311 -3.86 -18.16 -10.28
N ASP A 312 -2.77 -18.38 -9.55
CA ASP A 312 -2.42 -19.67 -8.97
C ASP A 312 -2.62 -19.61 -7.44
N ILE A 313 -3.04 -20.73 -6.81
CA ILE A 313 -3.10 -20.86 -5.34
C ILE A 313 -2.07 -21.90 -4.92
N ILE A 314 -1.06 -21.50 -4.12
CA ILE A 314 0.01 -22.37 -3.63
C ILE A 314 0.02 -22.34 -2.10
N ILE A 315 -0.34 -23.48 -1.50
CA ILE A 315 -0.45 -23.64 -0.05
C ILE A 315 0.69 -24.48 0.48
N GLY A 316 1.29 -24.09 1.60
CA GLY A 316 2.24 -24.88 2.38
C GLY A 316 3.66 -24.99 1.81
N SER A 317 3.93 -24.49 0.59
CA SER A 317 5.23 -24.66 -0.08
C SER A 317 5.87 -23.34 -0.54
N PRO A 318 6.66 -22.66 0.31
CA PRO A 318 7.39 -21.45 -0.05
C PRO A 318 8.33 -21.63 -1.24
N GLU A 319 8.96 -22.80 -1.38
CA GLU A 319 9.87 -23.09 -2.50
C GLU A 319 9.13 -23.13 -3.84
N GLN A 320 7.92 -23.72 -3.87
CA GLN A 320 7.07 -23.73 -5.06
C GLN A 320 6.66 -22.30 -5.44
N VAL A 321 6.29 -21.47 -4.45
CA VAL A 321 6.01 -20.04 -4.70
C VAL A 321 7.21 -19.36 -5.32
N GLY A 322 8.39 -19.52 -4.74
CA GLY A 322 9.62 -18.93 -5.27
C GLY A 322 9.94 -19.37 -6.70
N SER A 323 9.75 -20.66 -7.01
CA SER A 323 9.99 -21.21 -8.36
C SER A 323 8.97 -20.68 -9.37
N LYS A 324 7.68 -20.69 -9.02
CA LYS A 324 6.60 -20.15 -9.86
C LYS A 324 6.80 -18.67 -10.17
N VAL A 325 7.12 -17.86 -9.16
CA VAL A 325 7.37 -16.43 -9.32
C VAL A 325 8.56 -16.18 -10.25
N ARG A 326 9.65 -16.93 -10.11
CA ARG A 326 10.82 -16.82 -10.98
C ARG A 326 10.47 -17.09 -12.45
N GLU A 327 9.80 -18.21 -12.72
CA GLU A 327 9.32 -18.57 -14.05
C GLU A 327 8.40 -17.49 -14.64
N SER A 328 7.46 -17.00 -13.82
CA SER A 328 6.51 -15.97 -14.21
C SER A 328 7.20 -14.66 -14.62
N ILE A 329 8.21 -14.21 -13.88
CA ILE A 329 8.98 -12.99 -14.21
C ILE A 329 9.76 -13.17 -15.51
N GLU A 330 10.34 -14.34 -15.75
CA GLU A 330 11.03 -14.63 -17.02
C GLU A 330 10.06 -14.57 -18.22
N ASN A 331 8.82 -15.02 -18.04
CA ASN A 331 7.78 -14.89 -19.04
C ASN A 331 7.40 -13.42 -19.27
N VAL A 332 7.16 -12.65 -18.21
CA VAL A 332 6.86 -11.20 -18.31
C VAL A 332 7.97 -10.45 -19.03
N HIS A 333 9.24 -10.74 -18.78
CA HIS A 333 10.33 -10.11 -19.48
C HIS A 333 10.36 -10.47 -20.99
N ARG A 334 10.06 -11.73 -21.34
CA ARG A 334 9.94 -12.13 -22.75
C ARG A 334 8.80 -11.41 -23.45
N ASP A 335 7.65 -11.30 -22.80
CA ASP A 335 6.47 -10.66 -23.36
C ASP A 335 6.69 -9.15 -23.53
N ARG A 336 7.29 -8.47 -22.55
CA ARG A 336 7.66 -7.06 -22.65
C ARG A 336 8.69 -6.81 -23.72
N HIS A 337 9.67 -7.72 -23.89
CA HIS A 337 10.63 -7.64 -24.98
C HIS A 337 9.93 -7.77 -26.35
N ALA A 338 9.03 -8.73 -26.48
CA ALA A 338 8.30 -8.97 -27.74
C ALA A 338 7.36 -7.81 -28.12
N SER A 339 6.76 -7.17 -27.13
CA SER A 339 5.86 -6.02 -27.31
C SER A 339 6.59 -4.67 -27.34
N GLN A 340 7.90 -4.66 -27.14
CA GLN A 340 8.72 -3.45 -27.01
C GLN A 340 8.30 -2.55 -25.82
N ASP A 341 7.71 -3.13 -24.76
CA ASP A 341 7.43 -2.42 -23.53
C ASP A 341 8.67 -2.35 -22.62
N ALA A 342 8.69 -1.34 -21.73
CA ALA A 342 9.82 -1.13 -20.84
C ALA A 342 9.84 -2.17 -19.71
N TYR A 343 11.03 -2.70 -19.36
CA TYR A 343 11.17 -3.61 -18.21
C TYR A 343 10.89 -2.94 -16.86
N TYR A 344 11.17 -1.65 -16.74
CA TYR A 344 11.11 -0.91 -15.50
C TYR A 344 9.75 -0.29 -15.17
N PHE A 345 8.81 -0.28 -16.15
CA PHE A 345 7.48 0.31 -15.99
C PHE A 345 6.55 -0.20 -17.09
N ASN A 346 5.39 -0.73 -16.73
CA ASN A 346 4.43 -1.25 -17.68
C ASN A 346 3.60 -0.11 -18.30
N TRP A 347 4.04 0.43 -19.44
CA TRP A 347 3.37 1.52 -20.15
C TRP A 347 2.13 1.07 -20.91
N GLN A 348 2.09 -0.18 -21.37
CA GLN A 348 1.01 -0.68 -22.23
C GLN A 348 -0.22 -1.12 -21.43
N LEU A 349 -0.15 -1.10 -20.11
CA LEU A 349 -1.27 -1.49 -19.27
C LEU A 349 -2.38 -0.45 -19.31
N ASN A 350 -3.57 -0.84 -19.75
CA ASN A 350 -4.77 0.00 -19.72
C ASN A 350 -5.40 -0.08 -18.32
N ILE A 351 -5.64 1.07 -17.73
CA ILE A 351 -6.29 1.21 -16.43
C ILE A 351 -7.48 2.14 -16.61
N ASP A 352 -8.66 1.65 -16.22
CA ASP A 352 -9.88 2.45 -16.29
C ASP A 352 -9.74 3.76 -15.49
N PRO A 353 -10.28 4.89 -16.00
CA PRO A 353 -10.22 6.18 -15.32
C PRO A 353 -10.76 6.15 -13.91
N ASP A 354 -11.75 5.30 -13.62
CA ASP A 354 -12.33 5.15 -12.28
C ASP A 354 -11.38 4.47 -11.28
N LEU A 355 -10.40 3.69 -11.77
CA LEU A 355 -9.34 3.13 -10.95
C LEU A 355 -8.17 4.10 -10.71
N GLN A 356 -8.09 5.20 -11.46
CA GLN A 356 -7.04 6.20 -11.34
C GLN A 356 -7.47 7.45 -10.56
N ARG A 357 -8.78 7.61 -10.31
CA ARG A 357 -9.35 8.74 -9.57
C ARG A 357 -9.74 8.31 -8.17
N PRO A 358 -9.47 9.15 -7.15
CA PRO A 358 -9.84 8.84 -5.78
C PRO A 358 -11.33 8.59 -5.61
N PHE A 359 -11.69 7.42 -5.11
CA PHE A 359 -13.05 7.12 -4.68
C PHE A 359 -13.28 7.73 -3.29
N ILE A 360 -14.25 8.65 -3.19
CA ILE A 360 -14.61 9.29 -1.93
C ILE A 360 -15.79 8.54 -1.32
N PRO A 361 -15.63 7.79 -0.22
CA PRO A 361 -16.66 6.95 0.36
C PRO A 361 -17.64 7.79 1.20
N THR A 362 -18.51 8.55 0.53
CA THR A 362 -19.68 9.16 1.13
C THR A 362 -20.83 8.17 1.16
N HIS A 363 -21.87 8.40 2.00
CA HIS A 363 -23.06 7.54 2.02
C HIS A 363 -23.77 7.52 0.65
N GLU A 364 -23.78 8.64 -0.06
CA GLU A 364 -24.34 8.75 -1.39
C GLU A 364 -23.54 7.91 -2.40
N ASN A 365 -22.21 8.04 -2.43
CA ASN A 365 -21.36 7.30 -3.36
C ASN A 365 -21.40 5.78 -3.08
N MET A 366 -21.44 5.39 -1.80
CA MET A 366 -21.54 3.98 -1.41
C MET A 366 -22.89 3.37 -1.82
N ALA A 367 -24.00 4.12 -1.68
CA ALA A 367 -25.32 3.68 -2.11
C ALA A 367 -25.49 3.68 -3.63
N ALA A 368 -24.70 4.46 -4.37
CA ALA A 368 -24.72 4.56 -5.83
C ALA A 368 -23.87 3.50 -6.55
N LEU A 369 -23.15 2.65 -5.81
CA LEU A 369 -22.34 1.58 -6.41
C LEU A 369 -23.22 0.63 -7.24
N LYS A 370 -22.71 0.25 -8.41
CA LYS A 370 -23.39 -0.67 -9.32
C LYS A 370 -22.85 -2.08 -9.16
N LEU A 371 -23.37 -2.82 -8.21
CA LEU A 371 -22.99 -4.21 -7.95
C LEU A 371 -23.96 -5.15 -8.66
N ASP A 372 -23.81 -5.26 -9.98
CA ASP A 372 -24.74 -5.97 -10.88
C ASP A 372 -23.94 -6.98 -11.73
N LEU A 373 -24.36 -8.25 -11.74
CA LEU A 373 -23.77 -9.33 -12.55
C LEU A 373 -23.89 -9.11 -14.07
N ALA A 374 -24.76 -8.21 -14.51
CA ALA A 374 -24.89 -7.84 -15.93
C ALA A 374 -23.76 -6.91 -16.41
N LEU A 375 -22.99 -6.30 -15.52
CA LEU A 375 -21.85 -5.49 -15.90
C LEU A 375 -20.72 -6.33 -16.53
N PRO A 376 -19.90 -5.72 -17.42
CA PRO A 376 -18.61 -6.30 -17.79
C PRO A 376 -17.78 -6.63 -16.55
N LYS A 377 -17.10 -7.78 -16.55
CA LYS A 377 -16.40 -8.28 -15.34
C LYS A 377 -15.36 -7.32 -14.78
N HIS A 378 -14.63 -6.60 -15.64
CA HIS A 378 -13.65 -5.60 -15.20
C HIS A 378 -14.33 -4.41 -14.51
N GLU A 379 -15.48 -3.95 -15.01
CA GLU A 379 -16.26 -2.88 -14.39
C GLU A 379 -16.84 -3.35 -13.03
N LEU A 380 -17.41 -4.55 -12.98
CA LEU A 380 -17.93 -5.11 -11.74
C LEU A 380 -16.80 -5.26 -10.68
N ALA A 381 -15.63 -5.73 -11.07
CA ALA A 381 -14.47 -5.80 -10.19
C ALA A 381 -14.08 -4.42 -9.63
N SER A 382 -14.12 -3.36 -10.46
CA SER A 382 -13.89 -1.98 -10.04
C SER A 382 -14.95 -1.48 -9.05
N GLN A 383 -16.24 -1.81 -9.27
CA GLN A 383 -17.32 -1.46 -8.34
C GLN A 383 -17.18 -2.18 -6.98
N ILE A 384 -16.85 -3.47 -7.01
CA ILE A 384 -16.58 -4.25 -5.79
C ILE A 384 -15.34 -3.67 -5.07
N ARG A 385 -14.28 -3.31 -5.78
CA ARG A 385 -13.12 -2.60 -5.21
C ARG A 385 -13.54 -1.35 -4.47
N SER A 386 -14.43 -0.54 -5.05
CA SER A 386 -14.92 0.69 -4.45
C SER A 386 -15.74 0.41 -3.17
N ALA A 387 -16.52 -0.67 -3.14
CA ALA A 387 -17.23 -1.10 -1.94
C ALA A 387 -16.24 -1.45 -0.81
N PHE A 388 -15.21 -2.23 -1.10
CA PHE A 388 -14.16 -2.56 -0.12
C PHE A 388 -13.35 -1.34 0.31
N SER A 389 -13.04 -0.40 -0.61
CA SER A 389 -12.40 0.88 -0.27
C SER A 389 -13.22 1.68 0.75
N GLY A 390 -14.54 1.73 0.59
CA GLY A 390 -15.44 2.36 1.53
C GLY A 390 -15.43 1.69 2.91
N ILE A 391 -15.42 0.36 2.95
CA ILE A 391 -15.35 -0.42 4.20
C ILE A 391 -13.99 -0.18 4.90
N VAL A 392 -12.88 -0.18 4.17
CA VAL A 392 -11.56 0.19 4.72
C VAL A 392 -11.59 1.61 5.29
N ALA A 393 -12.14 2.56 4.54
CA ALA A 393 -12.21 3.94 5.01
C ALA A 393 -13.04 4.08 6.29
N GLY A 394 -14.20 3.43 6.36
CA GLY A 394 -15.09 3.46 7.53
C GLY A 394 -14.48 2.81 8.78
N ASN A 395 -13.56 1.87 8.62
CA ASN A 395 -12.91 1.18 9.74
C ASN A 395 -11.58 1.82 10.16
N VAL A 396 -10.84 2.47 9.25
CA VAL A 396 -9.43 2.82 9.48
C VAL A 396 -9.13 4.30 9.22
N LYS A 397 -9.75 4.92 8.21
CA LYS A 397 -9.43 6.30 7.83
C LYS A 397 -10.26 7.30 8.63
N ALA A 398 -9.61 8.32 9.19
CA ALA A 398 -10.25 9.32 10.04
C ALA A 398 -11.49 10.01 9.42
N PHE A 399 -11.50 10.21 8.10
CA PHE A 399 -12.67 10.73 7.39
C PHE A 399 -13.86 9.75 7.45
N GLY A 400 -13.65 8.50 7.01
CA GLY A 400 -14.72 7.49 6.98
C GLY A 400 -15.27 7.15 8.37
N ILE A 401 -14.39 7.04 9.37
CA ILE A 401 -14.83 6.83 10.77
C ILE A 401 -15.77 7.96 11.24
N ARG A 402 -15.43 9.21 10.92
CA ARG A 402 -16.30 10.37 11.27
C ARG A 402 -17.62 10.37 10.52
N GLU A 403 -17.62 9.99 9.23
CA GLU A 403 -18.85 9.89 8.43
C GLU A 403 -19.79 8.80 8.98
N VAL A 404 -19.24 7.63 9.30
CA VAL A 404 -20.00 6.53 9.91
C VAL A 404 -20.52 6.93 11.31
N ALA A 405 -19.73 7.63 12.11
CA ALA A 405 -20.15 8.10 13.42
C ALA A 405 -21.29 9.14 13.35
N ARG A 406 -21.36 9.95 12.29
CA ARG A 406 -22.38 10.99 12.10
C ARG A 406 -23.67 10.48 11.46
N HIS A 407 -23.54 9.57 10.50
CA HIS A 407 -24.64 9.20 9.60
C HIS A 407 -25.02 7.71 9.69
N GLY A 408 -24.35 6.94 10.54
CA GLY A 408 -24.52 5.49 10.64
C GLY A 408 -23.73 4.71 9.58
N PRO A 409 -23.93 3.38 9.50
CA PRO A 409 -23.25 2.52 8.53
C PRO A 409 -23.57 2.90 7.07
N TYR A 410 -22.60 2.66 6.16
CA TYR A 410 -22.83 2.78 4.73
C TYR A 410 -23.84 1.75 4.22
N ASN A 411 -24.78 2.17 3.40
CA ASN A 411 -25.70 1.27 2.71
C ASN A 411 -25.00 0.73 1.46
N ILE A 412 -24.86 -0.59 1.36
CA ILE A 412 -24.37 -1.27 0.16
C ILE A 412 -25.49 -2.16 -0.35
N ASN A 413 -25.85 -1.99 -1.62
CA ASN A 413 -26.88 -2.78 -2.28
C ASN A 413 -26.39 -3.24 -3.66
N GLY A 414 -27.01 -4.30 -4.20
CA GLY A 414 -26.68 -4.85 -5.51
C GLY A 414 -27.35 -6.19 -5.74
N ASP A 415 -26.86 -6.94 -6.69
CA ASP A 415 -27.33 -8.30 -6.97
C ASP A 415 -27.27 -9.16 -5.69
N PRO A 416 -28.35 -9.90 -5.38
CA PRO A 416 -28.41 -10.72 -4.15
C PRO A 416 -27.25 -11.72 -4.02
N GLY A 417 -26.78 -12.29 -5.14
CA GLY A 417 -25.64 -13.22 -5.12
C GLY A 417 -24.34 -12.53 -4.74
N ILE A 418 -24.08 -11.33 -5.29
CA ILE A 418 -22.90 -10.52 -4.95
C ILE A 418 -22.98 -10.09 -3.48
N MET A 419 -24.15 -9.63 -3.04
CA MET A 419 -24.33 -9.18 -1.65
C MET A 419 -24.11 -10.32 -0.64
N GLN A 420 -24.60 -11.52 -0.96
CA GLN A 420 -24.37 -12.69 -0.12
C GLN A 420 -22.88 -13.08 -0.09
N ALA A 421 -22.20 -13.07 -1.25
CA ALA A 421 -20.77 -13.39 -1.35
C ALA A 421 -19.90 -12.40 -0.56
N ILE A 422 -20.21 -11.10 -0.61
CA ILE A 422 -19.53 -10.07 0.18
C ILE A 422 -19.77 -10.30 1.69
N ASP A 423 -21.01 -10.55 2.09
CA ASP A 423 -21.35 -10.77 3.49
C ASP A 423 -20.62 -12.00 4.06
N ASP A 424 -20.66 -13.12 3.33
CA ASP A 424 -19.98 -14.36 3.73
C ASP A 424 -18.47 -14.16 3.91
N LEU A 425 -17.82 -13.47 2.97
CA LEU A 425 -16.38 -13.15 3.03
C LEU A 425 -16.06 -12.25 4.24
N LEU A 426 -16.85 -11.21 4.46
CA LEU A 426 -16.64 -10.29 5.57
C LEU A 426 -16.88 -10.95 6.94
N GLN A 427 -17.84 -11.89 7.04
CA GLN A 427 -18.06 -12.68 8.26
C GLN A 427 -16.85 -13.57 8.57
N VAL A 428 -16.20 -14.15 7.54
CA VAL A 428 -14.94 -14.89 7.74
C VAL A 428 -13.86 -13.99 8.29
N PHE A 429 -13.71 -12.77 7.75
CA PHE A 429 -12.69 -11.81 8.23
C PHE A 429 -12.93 -11.38 9.67
N VAL A 430 -14.19 -11.18 10.08
CA VAL A 430 -14.54 -10.89 11.48
C VAL A 430 -14.19 -12.08 12.38
N ARG A 431 -14.61 -13.30 12.00
CA ARG A 431 -14.35 -14.52 12.78
C ARG A 431 -12.85 -14.79 12.94
N GLU A 432 -12.06 -14.54 11.90
CA GLU A 432 -10.61 -14.77 11.91
C GLU A 432 -9.81 -13.56 12.41
N GLN A 433 -10.50 -12.54 12.92
CA GLN A 433 -9.88 -11.29 13.42
C GLN A 433 -9.00 -10.57 12.39
N ARG A 434 -9.35 -10.68 11.10
CA ARG A 434 -8.66 -10.00 9.99
C ARG A 434 -9.18 -8.57 9.73
N MET A 435 -10.17 -8.15 10.50
CA MET A 435 -10.68 -6.78 10.53
C MET A 435 -10.33 -6.14 11.85
N LYS A 436 -9.90 -4.87 11.83
CA LYS A 436 -9.67 -4.12 13.07
C LYS A 436 -10.96 -3.99 13.84
N LEU A 437 -10.90 -4.37 15.12
CA LEU A 437 -11.91 -4.04 16.12
C LEU A 437 -11.44 -2.78 16.84
N GLY A 438 -12.34 -1.82 17.07
CA GLY A 438 -12.03 -0.67 17.93
C GLY A 438 -11.52 -1.13 19.30
N GLN A 439 -10.54 -0.41 19.87
CA GLN A 439 -9.98 -0.77 21.17
C GLN A 439 -11.09 -0.75 22.25
N GLY A 440 -11.27 -1.89 22.92
CA GLY A 440 -12.19 -2.04 24.05
C GLY A 440 -13.60 -2.54 23.73
N GLU A 441 -13.98 -2.71 22.48
CA GLU A 441 -15.26 -3.34 22.12
C GLU A 441 -15.05 -4.83 21.87
N ARG A 442 -15.82 -5.67 22.57
CA ARG A 442 -15.82 -7.13 22.35
C ARG A 442 -16.55 -7.55 21.08
N ASP A 443 -17.40 -6.65 20.55
CA ASP A 443 -18.24 -6.91 19.39
C ASP A 443 -17.87 -5.93 18.25
N TYR A 444 -17.52 -6.46 17.11
CA TYR A 444 -17.31 -5.68 15.90
C TYR A 444 -18.64 -5.03 15.46
N LYS A 445 -18.64 -3.69 15.34
CA LYS A 445 -19.75 -2.95 14.74
C LYS A 445 -19.42 -2.64 13.29
N PRO A 446 -20.09 -3.29 12.31
CA PRO A 446 -19.84 -3.02 10.90
C PRO A 446 -20.07 -1.54 10.56
N CYS A 447 -19.12 -0.94 9.81
CA CYS A 447 -19.29 0.39 9.24
C CYS A 447 -20.20 0.38 7.98
N TYR A 448 -20.76 -0.76 7.64
CA TYR A 448 -21.62 -1.00 6.49
C TYR A 448 -22.83 -1.82 6.89
N GLN A 449 -23.88 -1.75 6.08
CA GLN A 449 -25.01 -2.66 6.11
C GLN A 449 -25.41 -3.05 4.69
N ILE A 450 -25.67 -4.34 4.50
CA ILE A 450 -26.15 -4.87 3.24
C ILE A 450 -27.67 -4.70 3.20
N VAL A 451 -28.14 -3.92 2.24
CA VAL A 451 -29.59 -3.73 2.02
C VAL A 451 -30.08 -4.90 1.18
N ARG A 452 -30.94 -5.74 1.76
CA ARG A 452 -31.62 -6.84 1.06
C ARG A 452 -32.98 -6.33 0.57
N HIS A 453 -33.21 -6.37 -0.74
CA HIS A 453 -34.51 -6.05 -1.37
C HIS A 453 -35.35 -7.29 -1.55
#